data_62ac86f65ba6c7c7223087942752125e
#
_entry.id   62ac86f65ba6c7c7223087942752125e
#
_cell.length_a   1.000
_cell.length_b   1.000
_cell.length_c   1.000
_cell.angle_alpha   90.00
_cell.angle_beta   90.00
_cell.angle_gamma   90.00
#
_symmetry.space_group_name_H-M   'P 1'
#
loop_
_entity.id
_entity.type
_entity.pdbx_description
1 polymer ?
#
loop_
_entity_poly.entity_id
_entity_poly.type
_entity_poly.pdbx_seq_one_letter_code
_entity_poly.pdbx_strand_id
1 'polypeptide(L)'
;ALMFGNEEKLVGSISLEEAIARALKYNLDSRARSMEQALALNQVDLDNYQLLPSLTVNAGYSDRSGWNATNSKTLKGPPPSSQYSYGADKTLFTGDFSLSWNILDFGVSYYNAKQNADRSLIAEERRRKVVESLIREVQFSYWRMVASQKLENRVKRAIARAEQALVSAGKVEKE
;
A
#
# COMPACT_ATOMS: atom_id res chain seq x y z
N ALA A 1 10.39 12.36 -10.73
CA ALA A 1 10.63 13.82 -10.79
C ALA A 1 9.54 14.68 -10.11
N LEU A 2 8.39 14.10 -9.75
CA LEU A 2 7.27 14.82 -9.09
C LEU A 2 7.30 14.77 -7.56
N MET A 3 8.23 14.05 -6.94
CA MET A 3 8.27 13.87 -5.47
C MET A 3 8.97 15.00 -4.70
N PHE A 4 9.79 15.80 -5.31
CA PHE A 4 10.59 16.84 -4.65
C PHE A 4 10.33 18.26 -5.20
N GLY A 5 9.30 18.45 -6.00
CA GLY A 5 9.12 19.65 -6.83
C GLY A 5 8.60 20.91 -6.12
N ASN A 6 8.27 20.90 -4.84
CA ASN A 6 7.68 22.05 -4.13
C ASN A 6 8.16 22.18 -2.68
N GLU A 7 9.44 21.93 -2.41
CA GLU A 7 10.01 22.28 -1.11
C GLU A 7 10.15 23.80 -1.02
N GLU A 8 9.42 24.41 -0.11
CA GLU A 8 9.60 25.83 0.21
C GLU A 8 11.00 26.06 0.73
N LYS A 9 11.78 26.90 0.02
CA LYS A 9 13.15 27.24 0.44
C LYS A 9 13.15 27.87 1.82
N LEU A 10 14.06 27.42 2.67
CA LEU A 10 14.29 28.02 3.98
C LEU A 10 14.87 29.41 3.80
N VAL A 11 14.20 30.41 4.33
CA VAL A 11 14.68 31.80 4.39
C VAL A 11 14.88 32.16 5.86
N GLY A 12 16.13 32.14 6.33
CA GLY A 12 16.47 32.51 7.71
C GLY A 12 16.59 31.33 8.69
N SER A 13 16.40 31.61 9.99
CA SER A 13 16.45 30.61 11.07
C SER A 13 15.14 29.83 11.14
N ILE A 14 15.26 28.53 11.32
CA ILE A 14 14.11 27.62 11.51
C ILE A 14 13.85 27.40 13.00
N SER A 15 12.57 27.46 13.41
CA SER A 15 12.16 27.04 14.77
C SER A 15 12.02 25.53 14.86
N LEU A 16 12.04 24.98 16.09
CA LEU A 16 11.83 23.54 16.29
C LEU A 16 10.45 23.09 15.77
N GLU A 17 9.42 23.88 16.01
CA GLU A 17 8.05 23.59 15.57
C GLU A 17 7.94 23.58 14.04
N GLU A 18 8.58 24.53 13.37
CA GLU A 18 8.62 24.55 11.92
C GLU A 18 9.41 23.36 11.35
N ALA A 19 10.51 22.97 11.98
CA ALA A 19 11.29 21.80 11.58
C ALA A 19 10.45 20.52 11.68
N ILE A 20 9.69 20.35 12.78
CA ILE A 20 8.78 19.21 12.95
C ILE A 20 7.66 19.26 11.90
N ALA A 21 7.03 20.39 11.68
CA ALA A 21 5.95 20.53 10.71
C ALA A 21 6.40 20.18 9.29
N ARG A 22 7.60 20.65 8.89
CA ARG A 22 8.19 20.31 7.59
C ARG A 22 8.54 18.82 7.50
N ALA A 23 9.13 18.24 8.54
CA ALA A 23 9.43 16.82 8.58
C ALA A 23 8.18 15.97 8.40
N LEU A 24 7.08 16.29 9.08
CA LEU A 24 5.80 15.60 8.94
C LEU A 24 5.19 15.78 7.54
N LYS A 25 5.30 16.98 6.97
CA LYS A 25 4.74 17.29 5.64
C LYS A 25 5.46 16.54 4.51
N TYR A 26 6.79 16.44 4.58
CA TYR A 26 7.61 15.92 3.49
C TYR A 26 8.11 14.48 3.71
N ASN A 27 7.87 13.89 4.87
CA ASN A 27 8.31 12.52 5.16
C ASN A 27 7.53 11.50 4.35
N LEU A 28 8.24 10.74 3.51
CA LEU A 28 7.67 9.71 2.64
C LEU A 28 7.22 8.47 3.41
N ASP A 29 7.91 8.13 4.51
CA ASP A 29 7.55 6.97 5.33
C ASP A 29 6.21 7.19 6.05
N SER A 30 5.96 8.39 6.57
CA SER A 30 4.67 8.77 7.12
C SER A 30 3.53 8.64 6.10
N ARG A 31 3.79 9.00 4.84
CA ARG A 31 2.83 8.83 3.74
C ARG A 31 2.61 7.36 3.39
N ALA A 32 3.67 6.58 3.32
CA ALA A 32 3.57 5.14 3.09
C ALA A 32 2.71 4.45 4.17
N ARG A 33 2.94 4.78 5.44
CA ARG A 33 2.14 4.23 6.55
C ARG A 33 0.68 4.66 6.52
N SER A 34 0.37 5.87 6.07
CA SER A 34 -1.03 6.29 5.89
C SER A 34 -1.73 5.51 4.76
N MET A 35 -1.01 5.17 3.70
CA MET A 35 -1.53 4.31 2.64
C MET A 35 -1.71 2.86 3.09
N GLU A 36 -0.77 2.31 3.89
CA GLU A 36 -0.92 0.99 4.50
C GLU A 36 -2.14 0.91 5.42
N GLN A 37 -2.39 1.96 6.21
CA GLN A 37 -3.60 2.04 7.04
C GLN A 37 -4.88 2.07 6.18
N ALA A 38 -4.91 2.88 5.12
CA ALA A 38 -6.04 2.93 4.19
C ALA A 38 -6.27 1.57 3.50
N LEU A 39 -5.21 0.88 3.13
CA LEU A 39 -5.28 -0.47 2.55
C LEU A 39 -5.85 -1.47 3.55
N ALA A 40 -5.42 -1.42 4.82
CA ALA A 40 -5.94 -2.29 5.87
C ALA A 40 -7.44 -2.04 6.13
N LEU A 41 -7.90 -0.79 6.09
CA LEU A 41 -9.32 -0.44 6.20
C LEU A 41 -10.13 -0.97 5.01
N ASN A 42 -9.65 -0.80 3.78
CA ASN A 42 -10.31 -1.34 2.59
C ASN A 42 -10.38 -2.87 2.63
N GLN A 43 -9.40 -3.55 3.25
CA GLN A 43 -9.45 -5.01 3.42
C GLN A 43 -10.58 -5.43 4.36
N VAL A 44 -10.85 -4.66 5.41
CA VAL A 44 -12.00 -4.91 6.31
C VAL A 44 -13.32 -4.81 5.53
N ASP A 45 -13.46 -3.81 4.67
CA ASP A 45 -14.65 -3.65 3.83
C ASP A 45 -14.80 -4.82 2.86
N LEU A 46 -13.70 -5.24 2.22
CA LEU A 46 -13.70 -6.40 1.33
C LEU A 46 -14.16 -7.68 2.04
N ASP A 47 -13.65 -7.92 3.26
CA ASP A 47 -14.02 -9.10 4.05
C ASP A 47 -15.51 -9.07 4.45
N ASN A 48 -16.04 -7.88 4.75
CA ASN A 48 -17.47 -7.71 5.01
C ASN A 48 -18.32 -8.05 3.77
N TYR A 49 -17.86 -7.67 2.55
CA TYR A 49 -18.54 -8.07 1.31
C TYR A 49 -18.47 -9.58 1.06
N GLN A 50 -17.42 -10.28 1.49
CA GLN A 50 -17.32 -11.73 1.36
C GLN A 50 -18.33 -12.50 2.24
N LEU A 51 -18.93 -11.85 3.23
CA LEU A 51 -20.05 -12.43 4.01
C LEU A 51 -21.36 -12.47 3.22
N LEU A 52 -21.46 -11.73 2.13
CA LEU A 52 -22.66 -11.66 1.31
C LEU A 52 -22.68 -12.81 0.28
N PRO A 53 -23.88 -13.22 -0.17
CA PRO A 53 -23.99 -14.17 -1.26
C PRO A 53 -23.42 -13.60 -2.55
N SER A 54 -22.72 -14.43 -3.32
CA SER A 54 -22.23 -14.08 -4.65
C SER A 54 -23.30 -14.29 -5.70
N LEU A 55 -23.54 -13.27 -6.52
CA LEU A 55 -24.42 -13.35 -7.69
C LEU A 55 -23.56 -13.36 -8.96
N THR A 56 -23.68 -14.42 -9.72
CA THR A 56 -23.01 -14.57 -11.01
C THR A 56 -24.06 -14.57 -12.12
N VAL A 57 -23.82 -13.75 -13.12
CA VAL A 57 -24.68 -13.66 -14.32
C VAL A 57 -23.84 -14.08 -15.50
N ASN A 58 -24.27 -15.11 -16.22
CA ASN A 58 -23.62 -15.53 -17.45
C ASN A 58 -24.58 -15.34 -18.63
N ALA A 59 -24.06 -14.81 -19.74
CA ALA A 59 -24.76 -14.69 -20.98
C ALA A 59 -23.87 -15.25 -22.10
N GLY A 60 -24.44 -16.15 -22.88
CA GLY A 60 -23.72 -16.76 -24.01
C GLY A 60 -24.52 -16.62 -25.30
N TYR A 61 -23.84 -16.32 -26.39
CA TYR A 61 -24.37 -16.38 -27.74
C TYR A 61 -23.50 -17.32 -28.56
N SER A 62 -24.14 -18.28 -29.21
CA SER A 62 -23.47 -19.24 -30.09
C SER A 62 -24.20 -19.30 -31.43
N ASP A 63 -23.48 -19.06 -32.51
CA ASP A 63 -23.97 -19.23 -33.85
C ASP A 63 -23.12 -20.23 -34.61
N ARG A 64 -23.76 -21.13 -35.37
CA ARG A 64 -23.09 -22.18 -36.11
C ARG A 64 -23.42 -22.07 -37.60
N SER A 65 -22.42 -22.19 -38.43
CA SER A 65 -22.57 -22.17 -39.90
C SER A 65 -23.34 -23.39 -40.44
N GLY A 66 -23.23 -24.55 -39.74
CA GLY A 66 -23.88 -25.83 -40.13
C GLY A 66 -24.90 -26.31 -39.12
N TRP A 67 -25.87 -27.11 -39.56
CA TRP A 67 -26.78 -27.81 -38.69
C TRP A 67 -26.08 -28.98 -37.96
N ASN A 68 -26.33 -29.16 -36.69
CA ASN A 68 -25.91 -30.35 -35.95
C ASN A 68 -26.97 -31.48 -36.18
N ALA A 69 -26.77 -32.23 -37.28
CA ALA A 69 -27.67 -33.30 -37.65
C ALA A 69 -27.02 -34.67 -37.45
N THR A 70 -27.78 -35.58 -36.80
CA THR A 70 -27.40 -36.99 -36.61
C THR A 70 -28.32 -37.90 -37.39
N ASN A 71 -27.73 -38.90 -38.04
CA ASN A 71 -28.48 -39.98 -38.68
C ASN A 71 -28.18 -41.28 -37.92
N SER A 72 -29.18 -41.84 -37.26
CA SER A 72 -29.06 -43.07 -36.47
C SER A 72 -29.61 -44.24 -37.26
N LYS A 73 -28.80 -45.32 -37.42
CA LYS A 73 -29.22 -46.59 -38.01
C LYS A 73 -29.45 -47.60 -36.92
N THR A 74 -30.65 -48.18 -36.87
CA THR A 74 -30.95 -49.26 -35.97
C THR A 74 -30.58 -50.61 -36.59
N LEU A 75 -29.82 -51.44 -35.87
CA LEU A 75 -29.35 -52.74 -36.38
C LEU A 75 -30.44 -53.83 -36.40
N LYS A 76 -31.53 -53.66 -35.66
CA LYS A 76 -32.69 -54.52 -35.64
C LYS A 76 -33.96 -53.69 -35.74
N GLY A 77 -34.67 -53.74 -36.90
CA GLY A 77 -35.93 -53.04 -37.12
C GLY A 77 -36.18 -52.72 -38.58
N PRO A 78 -37.28 -52.04 -38.93
CA PRO A 78 -37.59 -51.62 -40.30
C PRO A 78 -36.46 -50.77 -40.91
N PRO A 79 -36.36 -50.65 -42.26
CA PRO A 79 -35.27 -49.97 -42.93
C PRO A 79 -35.06 -48.56 -42.32
N PRO A 80 -33.81 -48.12 -42.21
CA PRO A 80 -33.51 -46.84 -41.56
C PRO A 80 -34.22 -45.68 -42.29
N SER A 81 -34.93 -44.85 -41.54
CA SER A 81 -35.51 -43.64 -42.09
C SER A 81 -34.34 -42.72 -42.51
N SER A 82 -34.43 -42.14 -43.70
CA SER A 82 -33.46 -41.16 -44.21
C SER A 82 -33.67 -39.77 -43.58
N GLN A 83 -34.44 -39.65 -42.51
CA GLN A 83 -34.67 -38.40 -41.84
C GLN A 83 -33.54 -38.10 -40.86
N TYR A 84 -32.96 -36.93 -41.01
CA TYR A 84 -31.97 -36.42 -40.07
C TYR A 84 -32.65 -35.87 -38.82
N SER A 85 -32.11 -36.20 -37.68
CA SER A 85 -32.52 -35.60 -36.41
C SER A 85 -31.61 -34.42 -36.11
N TYR A 86 -32.17 -33.26 -35.87
CA TYR A 86 -31.45 -32.04 -35.52
C TYR A 86 -31.36 -31.95 -33.99
N GLY A 87 -30.13 -31.92 -33.47
CA GLY A 87 -29.87 -31.96 -32.04
C GLY A 87 -29.87 -30.59 -31.37
N ALA A 88 -29.71 -29.51 -32.11
CA ALA A 88 -29.69 -28.15 -31.54
C ALA A 88 -29.90 -27.11 -32.67
N ASP A 89 -30.45 -25.99 -32.31
CA ASP A 89 -30.61 -24.82 -33.16
C ASP A 89 -29.24 -24.23 -33.62
N LYS A 90 -29.20 -23.60 -34.79
CA LYS A 90 -27.99 -22.96 -35.27
C LYS A 90 -27.57 -21.81 -34.40
N THR A 91 -28.54 -21.02 -33.99
CA THR A 91 -28.34 -19.85 -33.10
C THR A 91 -28.91 -20.19 -31.76
N LEU A 92 -28.05 -20.12 -30.74
CA LEU A 92 -28.42 -20.38 -29.36
C LEU A 92 -28.03 -19.18 -28.50
N PHE A 93 -29.00 -18.63 -27.80
CA PHE A 93 -28.79 -17.66 -26.74
C PHE A 93 -29.03 -18.35 -25.39
N THR A 94 -28.03 -18.26 -24.51
CA THR A 94 -28.11 -18.81 -23.14
C THR A 94 -27.92 -17.70 -22.14
N GLY A 95 -28.72 -17.70 -21.09
CA GLY A 95 -28.57 -16.79 -19.97
C GLY A 95 -28.85 -17.53 -18.68
N ASP A 96 -27.97 -17.40 -17.69
CA ASP A 96 -28.20 -17.98 -16.38
C ASP A 96 -27.84 -16.99 -15.27
N PHE A 97 -28.60 -17.11 -14.18
CA PHE A 97 -28.36 -16.47 -12.90
C PHE A 97 -27.99 -17.52 -11.87
N SER A 98 -26.86 -17.36 -11.21
CA SER A 98 -26.39 -18.22 -10.16
C SER A 98 -26.19 -17.43 -8.88
N LEU A 99 -26.93 -17.72 -7.81
CA LEU A 99 -26.75 -17.21 -6.47
C LEU A 99 -26.07 -18.29 -5.64
N SER A 100 -24.87 -18.01 -5.14
CA SER A 100 -24.12 -18.92 -4.28
C SER A 100 -23.85 -18.27 -2.93
N TRP A 101 -24.23 -18.93 -1.85
CA TRP A 101 -23.98 -18.51 -0.49
C TRP A 101 -23.43 -19.65 0.35
N ASN A 102 -22.21 -19.52 0.84
CA ASN A 102 -21.59 -20.54 1.67
C ASN A 102 -21.89 -20.28 3.15
N ILE A 103 -22.99 -20.83 3.63
CA ILE A 103 -23.45 -20.66 5.01
C ILE A 103 -22.53 -21.39 6.00
N LEU A 104 -21.88 -22.48 5.59
CA LEU A 104 -20.98 -23.25 6.45
C LEU A 104 -19.70 -22.48 6.80
N ASP A 105 -19.20 -21.66 5.88
CA ASP A 105 -18.00 -20.83 6.10
C ASP A 105 -18.31 -19.49 6.76
N PHE A 106 -19.59 -19.18 6.99
CA PHE A 106 -19.99 -17.90 7.60
C PHE A 106 -19.28 -17.66 8.94
N GLY A 107 -19.15 -18.68 9.79
CA GLY A 107 -18.44 -18.56 11.06
C GLY A 107 -16.95 -18.21 10.87
N VAL A 108 -16.28 -18.87 9.94
CA VAL A 108 -14.86 -18.62 9.65
C VAL A 108 -14.69 -17.22 9.06
N SER A 109 -15.53 -16.83 8.12
CA SER A 109 -15.50 -15.52 7.49
C SER A 109 -15.78 -14.40 8.49
N TYR A 110 -16.70 -14.60 9.43
CA TYR A 110 -16.98 -13.66 10.50
C TYR A 110 -15.75 -13.42 11.41
N TYR A 111 -15.08 -14.50 11.83
CA TYR A 111 -13.88 -14.36 12.65
C TYR A 111 -12.70 -13.78 11.87
N ASN A 112 -12.56 -14.06 10.59
CA ASN A 112 -11.57 -13.45 9.71
C ASN A 112 -11.79 -11.94 9.56
N ALA A 113 -13.05 -11.52 9.34
CA ALA A 113 -13.39 -10.10 9.29
C ALA A 113 -13.03 -9.38 10.60
N LYS A 114 -13.34 -10.00 11.75
CA LYS A 114 -12.96 -9.47 13.07
C LYS A 114 -11.43 -9.38 13.24
N GLN A 115 -10.70 -10.41 12.85
CA GLN A 115 -9.24 -10.41 12.89
C GLN A 115 -8.64 -9.32 11.99
N ASN A 116 -9.19 -9.08 10.81
CA ASN A 116 -8.73 -8.03 9.91
C ASN A 116 -9.07 -6.62 10.44
N ALA A 117 -10.21 -6.48 11.15
CA ALA A 117 -10.49 -5.25 11.90
C ALA A 117 -9.41 -4.97 12.95
N ASP A 118 -8.97 -5.97 13.73
CA ASP A 118 -7.87 -5.83 14.67
C ASP A 118 -6.55 -5.49 13.97
N ARG A 119 -6.28 -6.06 12.80
CA ARG A 119 -5.10 -5.72 11.97
C ARG A 119 -5.11 -4.26 11.49
N SER A 120 -6.28 -3.69 11.22
CA SER A 120 -6.39 -2.26 10.86
C SER A 120 -5.98 -1.35 12.01
N LEU A 121 -6.31 -1.71 13.26
CA LEU A 121 -5.87 -1.00 14.46
C LEU A 121 -4.34 -1.11 14.64
N ILE A 122 -3.76 -2.27 14.37
CA ILE A 122 -2.30 -2.45 14.39
C ILE A 122 -1.62 -1.55 13.35
N ALA A 123 -2.19 -1.42 12.15
CA ALA A 123 -1.65 -0.53 11.12
C ALA A 123 -1.72 0.95 11.56
N GLU A 124 -2.80 1.36 12.24
CA GLU A 124 -2.93 2.69 12.81
C GLU A 124 -1.85 2.97 13.87
N GLU A 125 -1.64 2.05 14.81
CA GLU A 125 -0.61 2.20 15.85
C GLU A 125 0.81 2.20 15.26
N ARG A 126 1.06 1.44 14.21
CA ARG A 126 2.33 1.49 13.48
C ARG A 126 2.57 2.86 12.87
N ARG A 127 1.54 3.47 12.28
CA ARG A 127 1.62 4.84 11.75
C ARG A 127 1.94 5.84 12.86
N ARG A 128 1.24 5.75 13.99
CA ARG A 128 1.46 6.61 15.16
C ARG A 128 2.90 6.52 15.68
N LYS A 129 3.43 5.30 15.79
CA LYS A 129 4.81 5.06 16.20
C LYS A 129 5.84 5.69 15.27
N VAL A 130 5.63 5.63 13.95
CA VAL A 130 6.53 6.27 12.97
C VAL A 130 6.51 7.79 13.13
N VAL A 131 5.34 8.41 13.29
CA VAL A 131 5.21 9.84 13.53
C VAL A 131 5.95 10.26 14.80
N GLU A 132 5.79 9.53 15.90
CA GLU A 132 6.50 9.80 17.17
C GLU A 132 8.02 9.65 17.03
N SER A 133 8.47 8.62 16.30
CA SER A 133 9.89 8.41 16.04
C SER A 133 10.48 9.57 15.24
N LEU A 134 9.77 9.99 14.20
CA LEU A 134 10.19 11.13 13.38
C LEU A 134 10.30 12.42 14.21
N ILE A 135 9.33 12.71 15.05
CA ILE A 135 9.36 13.88 15.93
C ILE A 135 10.60 13.85 16.84
N ARG A 136 10.89 12.69 17.47
CA ARG A 136 12.08 12.54 18.33
C ARG A 136 13.38 12.72 17.54
N GLU A 137 13.48 12.17 16.34
CA GLU A 137 14.67 12.32 15.50
C GLU A 137 14.90 13.77 15.09
N VAL A 138 13.85 14.50 14.74
CA VAL A 138 13.93 15.93 14.40
C VAL A 138 14.35 16.73 15.62
N GLN A 139 13.75 16.48 16.79
CA GLN A 139 14.12 17.15 18.04
C GLN A 139 15.59 16.93 18.38
N PHE A 140 16.06 15.68 18.32
CA PHE A 140 17.45 15.35 18.60
C PHE A 140 18.41 16.04 17.63
N SER A 141 18.11 15.99 16.35
CA SER A 141 18.93 16.60 15.30
C SER A 141 18.97 18.14 15.43
N TYR A 142 17.83 18.75 15.73
CA TYR A 142 17.71 20.19 15.95
C TYR A 142 18.58 20.65 17.12
N TRP A 143 18.45 20.01 18.29
CA TRP A 143 19.23 20.37 19.47
C TRP A 143 20.74 20.12 19.29
N ARG A 144 21.09 19.04 18.57
CA ARG A 144 22.47 18.76 18.21
C ARG A 144 23.06 19.87 17.34
N MET A 145 22.29 20.36 16.36
CA MET A 145 22.72 21.48 15.52
C MET A 145 22.87 22.78 16.31
N VAL A 146 21.90 23.12 17.17
CA VAL A 146 21.98 24.29 18.04
C VAL A 146 23.19 24.22 18.98
N ALA A 147 23.48 23.06 19.54
CA ALA A 147 24.64 22.84 20.39
C ALA A 147 25.95 23.05 19.61
N SER A 148 26.05 22.49 18.40
CA SER A 148 27.26 22.66 17.54
C SER A 148 27.49 24.11 17.16
N GLN A 149 26.46 24.86 16.82
CA GLN A 149 26.56 26.30 16.52
C GLN A 149 27.07 27.13 17.72
N LYS A 150 26.56 26.81 18.93
CA LYS A 150 27.02 27.47 20.17
C LYS A 150 28.47 27.16 20.52
N LEU A 151 28.91 25.92 20.23
CA LEU A 151 30.29 25.49 20.50
C LEU A 151 31.29 25.98 19.46
N GLU A 152 30.88 26.25 18.23
CA GLU A 152 31.78 26.66 17.14
C GLU A 152 32.71 27.82 17.52
N ASN A 153 32.16 28.88 18.08
CA ASN A 153 32.94 30.03 18.49
C ASN A 153 33.91 29.75 19.66
N ARG A 154 33.56 28.80 20.52
CA ARG A 154 34.46 28.36 21.62
C ARG A 154 35.62 27.54 21.09
N VAL A 155 35.32 26.63 20.18
CA VAL A 155 36.36 25.79 19.52
C VAL A 155 37.30 26.63 18.71
N LYS A 156 36.83 27.58 17.88
CA LYS A 156 37.66 28.50 17.11
C LYS A 156 38.62 29.31 18.01
N ARG A 157 38.13 29.82 19.15
CA ARG A 157 38.97 30.52 20.12
C ARG A 157 39.98 29.60 20.82
N ALA A 158 39.61 28.34 21.11
CA ALA A 158 40.57 27.40 21.69
C ALA A 158 41.68 27.03 20.69
N ILE A 159 41.36 26.81 19.45
CA ILE A 159 42.36 26.57 18.38
C ILE A 159 43.29 27.74 18.25
N ALA A 160 42.78 28.96 18.14
CA ALA A 160 43.63 30.17 18.01
C ALA A 160 44.58 30.35 19.21
N ARG A 161 44.14 30.05 20.45
CA ARG A 161 44.99 30.07 21.63
C ARG A 161 46.07 28.98 21.61
N ALA A 162 45.72 27.77 21.15
CA ALA A 162 46.68 26.69 21.01
C ALA A 162 47.76 27.00 19.96
N GLU A 163 47.37 27.58 18.84
CA GLU A 163 48.30 28.05 17.80
C GLU A 163 49.26 29.16 18.33
N GLN A 164 48.76 30.14 19.08
CA GLN A 164 49.59 31.16 19.72
C GLN A 164 50.55 30.55 20.74
N ALA A 165 50.12 29.61 21.55
CA ALA A 165 50.98 28.92 22.49
C ALA A 165 52.09 28.12 21.80
N LEU A 166 51.79 27.46 20.69
CA LEU A 166 52.77 26.73 19.88
C LEU A 166 53.84 27.67 19.31
N VAL A 167 53.41 28.80 18.77
CA VAL A 167 54.35 29.83 18.25
C VAL A 167 55.24 30.38 19.37
N SER A 168 54.67 30.59 20.55
CA SER A 168 55.42 31.09 21.69
C SER A 168 56.45 30.07 22.23
N ALA A 169 56.07 28.82 22.32
CA ALA A 169 56.96 27.73 22.71
C ALA A 169 58.14 27.56 21.73
N GLY A 170 57.88 27.61 20.41
CA GLY A 170 58.93 27.50 19.40
C GLY A 170 59.87 28.70 19.36
N LYS A 171 59.51 29.85 19.94
CA LYS A 171 60.44 31.00 20.11
C LYS A 171 61.39 30.77 21.31
N VAL A 172 60.89 30.24 22.40
CA VAL A 172 61.65 29.92 23.61
C VAL A 172 62.68 28.82 23.36
N GLU A 173 62.40 27.87 22.46
CA GLU A 173 63.31 26.78 22.12
C GLU A 173 64.49 27.24 21.25
N LYS A 174 64.40 28.42 20.64
CA LYS A 174 65.43 28.98 19.75
C LYS A 174 66.32 29.99 20.44
N GLU A 175 66.08 30.42 21.67
CA GLU A 175 66.93 31.22 22.55
C GLU A 175 67.75 30.29 23.47
#